data_8382a2d163a43ccdc1f75b982c368fbd
#
_entry.id   8382a2d163a43ccdc1f75b982c368fbd
#
_cell.length_a   1.000
_cell.length_b   1.000
_cell.length_c   1.000
_cell.angle_alpha   90.00
_cell.angle_beta   90.00
_cell.angle_gamma   90.00
#
_symmetry.space_group_name_H-M   'P 1'
#
loop_
_entity.id
_entity.type
_entity.pdbx_description
1 polymer ?
#
loop_
_entity_poly.entity_id
_entity_poly.type
_entity_poly.pdbx_seq_one_letter_code
_entity_poly.pdbx_strand_id
1 'polypeptide(L)'
;MMLPFSSTLNTERNVETSKTISKEFRSNFWEIPSPLPDAEQRLEQLEKNLKDDLEVACYPGRTWDYSRSQNILEVAIVGAGQGGKSAAFGLRQHGVNNVIIFDKRPAKQEGVWRAFARNAKLRSPKKITGGLEWGIPNLNFCRWCAACYGSDYWQSIKYAPRLLWAEYLDWYAQVLALPIQNNTDIQRVTWNEVEQCFWLHATNRGASALYKARFVIFATGMECAGGKNIPAIIRENLPAHSYHHTMDNIDFPSFQGKRVMVVGGGASAFDNSLLLLKAGAVSVDLTIRREKLPDLNRIRWSEWNGYHRHYIELPDRDKWAYSLSELRLGQLPPAHTYHQAMNQSGFSLYTGSPIKQIRYEKGEIFGTYGDRNFHHDALICGTGFVTDIDRQSVLNELTPYVARWRDLFTPAPGEEHRELANFPYLGKSLEFTPLSPEHRYLSRCYYLSCGAAYLSGFRANLTDLQFALPRIIYNISQQLFTEHKDDIYADFEAYDNREY
;
A
#
# COMPACT_ATOMS: atom_id res chain seq x y z
N MET A 1 -21.89 -23.28 -20.73
CA MET A 1 -21.02 -23.81 -21.79
C MET A 1 -19.59 -23.80 -21.24
N MET A 2 -19.11 -24.94 -20.75
CA MET A 2 -17.76 -25.08 -20.17
C MET A 2 -16.73 -25.02 -21.28
N LEU A 3 -15.82 -24.05 -21.21
CA LEU A 3 -14.61 -24.07 -22.04
C LEU A 3 -13.62 -25.08 -21.42
N PRO A 4 -12.99 -25.94 -22.22
CA PRO A 4 -12.07 -26.93 -21.73
C PRO A 4 -10.75 -26.28 -21.28
N PHE A 5 -10.28 -26.64 -20.09
CA PHE A 5 -8.92 -26.40 -19.65
C PHE A 5 -7.95 -27.13 -20.60
N SER A 6 -7.29 -26.38 -21.45
CA SER A 6 -6.18 -26.90 -22.27
C SER A 6 -4.95 -26.96 -21.37
N SER A 7 -4.57 -28.17 -21.01
CA SER A 7 -3.29 -28.52 -20.43
C SER A 7 -2.19 -28.42 -21.47
N THR A 8 -1.48 -27.32 -21.50
CA THR A 8 -0.10 -27.25 -22.01
C THR A 8 0.71 -26.34 -21.09
N LEU A 9 1.06 -26.91 -19.94
CA LEU A 9 2.19 -26.45 -19.15
C LEU A 9 3.47 -26.95 -19.85
N ASN A 10 3.99 -26.17 -20.79
CA ASN A 10 5.37 -26.33 -21.22
C ASN A 10 6.24 -25.53 -20.24
N THR A 11 6.87 -26.32 -19.40
CA THR A 11 7.86 -25.96 -18.41
C THR A 11 9.16 -25.55 -19.08
N GLU A 12 9.40 -24.27 -19.20
CA GLU A 12 10.73 -23.71 -19.01
C GLU A 12 10.61 -22.62 -17.97
N ARG A 13 10.74 -23.01 -16.69
CA ARG A 13 10.97 -22.08 -15.60
C ARG A 13 12.38 -21.53 -15.72
N ASN A 14 12.57 -20.52 -16.59
CA ASN A 14 13.69 -19.63 -16.46
C ASN A 14 13.47 -18.79 -15.21
N VAL A 15 14.11 -19.24 -14.13
CA VAL A 15 14.35 -18.46 -12.92
C VAL A 15 15.36 -17.36 -13.27
N GLU A 16 14.98 -16.43 -14.11
CA GLU A 16 15.65 -15.14 -14.20
C GLU A 16 15.12 -14.24 -13.05
N THR A 17 15.70 -14.48 -11.89
CA THR A 17 15.64 -13.55 -10.76
C THR A 17 16.03 -12.15 -11.21
N SER A 18 15.15 -11.19 -10.93
CA SER A 18 15.33 -9.78 -11.24
C SER A 18 16.78 -9.30 -10.97
N LYS A 19 17.47 -8.88 -12.00
CA LYS A 19 18.86 -8.34 -12.00
C LYS A 19 19.00 -6.99 -11.30
N THR A 20 18.05 -6.55 -10.46
CA THR A 20 18.05 -5.18 -9.91
C THR A 20 18.64 -5.06 -8.51
N ILE A 21 18.98 -6.17 -7.85
CA ILE A 21 19.75 -6.17 -6.59
C ILE A 21 20.78 -7.30 -6.74
N SER A 22 22.06 -7.02 -6.63
CA SER A 22 23.09 -8.05 -6.77
C SER A 22 22.82 -9.22 -5.82
N LYS A 23 23.14 -10.45 -6.25
CA LYS A 23 22.91 -11.68 -5.46
C LYS A 23 23.61 -11.58 -4.08
N GLU A 24 24.76 -10.91 -4.02
CA GLU A 24 25.53 -10.63 -2.80
C GLU A 24 24.83 -9.65 -1.87
N PHE A 25 24.17 -8.63 -2.41
CA PHE A 25 23.42 -7.67 -1.60
C PHE A 25 22.18 -8.33 -0.97
N ARG A 26 21.55 -9.28 -1.65
CA ARG A 26 20.44 -10.07 -1.11
C ARG A 26 20.85 -10.96 0.05
N SER A 27 21.99 -11.65 -0.06
CA SER A 27 22.44 -12.62 0.95
C SER A 27 22.92 -11.96 2.25
N ASN A 28 23.57 -10.78 2.16
CA ASN A 28 24.18 -10.14 3.32
C ASN A 28 23.26 -9.22 4.12
N PHE A 29 22.14 -8.77 3.54
CA PHE A 29 21.25 -7.80 4.18
C PHE A 29 19.93 -8.39 4.68
N TRP A 30 19.47 -9.48 4.07
CA TRP A 30 18.16 -10.06 4.32
C TRP A 30 18.33 -11.55 4.57
N GLU A 31 18.30 -11.97 5.82
CA GLU A 31 18.27 -13.39 6.21
C GLU A 31 16.95 -14.01 5.74
N ILE A 32 16.87 -14.35 4.46
CA ILE A 32 15.80 -15.16 3.92
C ILE A 32 16.31 -16.60 3.97
N PRO A 33 15.60 -17.51 4.64
CA PRO A 33 15.98 -18.92 4.66
C PRO A 33 15.89 -19.50 3.26
N SER A 34 16.66 -20.55 3.00
CA SER A 34 16.42 -21.37 1.82
C SER A 34 15.12 -22.14 2.00
N PRO A 35 14.32 -22.30 0.94
CA PRO A 35 13.16 -23.18 0.97
C PRO A 35 13.56 -24.61 1.36
N LEU A 36 12.63 -25.37 1.93
CA LEU A 36 12.82 -26.78 2.19
C LEU A 36 13.13 -27.55 0.90
N PRO A 37 13.89 -28.65 0.95
CA PRO A 37 14.17 -29.49 -0.24
C PRO A 37 12.90 -29.98 -0.95
N ASP A 38 11.83 -30.23 -0.20
CA ASP A 38 10.52 -30.70 -0.67
C ASP A 38 9.47 -29.58 -0.77
N ALA A 39 9.90 -28.30 -0.75
CA ALA A 39 9.01 -27.15 -0.75
C ALA A 39 8.05 -27.12 -1.95
N GLU A 40 8.50 -27.56 -3.13
CA GLU A 40 7.65 -27.60 -4.33
C GLU A 40 6.48 -28.57 -4.15
N GLN A 41 6.75 -29.79 -3.70
CA GLN A 41 5.71 -30.79 -3.45
C GLN A 41 4.72 -30.36 -2.36
N ARG A 42 5.24 -29.72 -1.30
CA ARG A 42 4.41 -29.20 -0.22
C ARG A 42 3.53 -28.05 -0.68
N LEU A 43 4.04 -27.21 -1.57
CA LEU A 43 3.28 -26.11 -2.16
C LEU A 43 2.19 -26.63 -3.10
N GLU A 44 2.48 -27.64 -3.92
CA GLU A 44 1.48 -28.31 -4.76
C GLU A 44 0.35 -28.94 -3.92
N GLN A 45 0.69 -29.57 -2.78
CA GLN A 45 -0.32 -30.09 -1.87
C GLN A 45 -1.15 -28.97 -1.22
N LEU A 46 -0.53 -27.84 -0.87
CA LEU A 46 -1.24 -26.68 -0.36
C LEU A 46 -2.20 -26.11 -1.40
N GLU A 47 -1.77 -26.00 -2.67
CA GLU A 47 -2.60 -25.53 -3.77
C GLU A 47 -3.79 -26.45 -4.05
N LYS A 48 -3.59 -27.76 -3.90
CA LYS A 48 -4.69 -28.73 -4.00
C LYS A 48 -5.71 -28.52 -2.87
N ASN A 49 -5.25 -28.43 -1.63
CA ASN A 49 -6.13 -28.19 -0.48
C ASN A 49 -6.85 -26.83 -0.60
N LEU A 50 -6.16 -25.81 -1.13
CA LEU A 50 -6.77 -24.51 -1.40
C LEU A 50 -7.87 -24.59 -2.44
N LYS A 51 -7.69 -25.42 -3.48
CA LYS A 51 -8.73 -25.63 -4.49
C LYS A 51 -10.00 -26.20 -3.85
N ASP A 52 -9.84 -27.18 -2.96
CA ASP A 52 -10.96 -27.74 -2.23
C ASP A 52 -11.63 -26.69 -1.31
N ASP A 53 -10.84 -25.86 -0.60
CA ASP A 53 -11.37 -24.73 0.20
C ASP A 53 -12.18 -23.75 -0.67
N LEU A 54 -11.68 -23.39 -1.85
CA LEU A 54 -12.34 -22.47 -2.76
C LEU A 54 -13.63 -23.04 -3.34
N GLU A 55 -13.66 -24.35 -3.61
CA GLU A 55 -14.87 -25.04 -4.07
C GLU A 55 -15.95 -25.02 -2.99
N VAL A 56 -15.59 -25.35 -1.73
CA VAL A 56 -16.50 -25.27 -0.58
C VAL A 56 -16.99 -23.85 -0.33
N ALA A 57 -16.12 -22.85 -0.55
CA ALA A 57 -16.49 -21.43 -0.44
C ALA A 57 -17.28 -20.91 -1.65
N CYS A 58 -17.60 -21.74 -2.63
CA CYS A 58 -18.27 -21.36 -3.89
C CYS A 58 -17.55 -20.24 -4.64
N TYR A 59 -16.19 -20.27 -4.68
CA TYR A 59 -15.39 -19.29 -5.40
C TYR A 59 -15.06 -19.78 -6.83
N PRO A 60 -15.14 -18.88 -7.85
CA PRO A 60 -15.73 -17.54 -7.76
C PRO A 60 -17.21 -17.62 -7.51
N GLY A 61 -17.77 -16.61 -6.82
CA GLY A 61 -19.21 -16.54 -6.57
C GLY A 61 -20.02 -16.59 -7.87
N ARG A 62 -21.30 -17.00 -7.77
CA ARG A 62 -22.21 -16.97 -8.93
C ARG A 62 -22.15 -15.58 -9.56
N THR A 63 -21.79 -15.53 -10.84
CA THR A 63 -21.78 -14.29 -11.59
C THR A 63 -23.20 -13.77 -11.74
N TRP A 64 -23.41 -12.53 -11.31
CA TRP A 64 -24.67 -11.81 -11.45
C TRP A 64 -24.44 -10.47 -12.18
N ASP A 65 -23.53 -10.51 -13.16
CA ASP A 65 -23.24 -9.40 -14.04
C ASP A 65 -24.38 -9.28 -15.06
N TYR A 66 -25.19 -8.26 -14.89
CA TYR A 66 -26.27 -7.86 -15.81
C TYR A 66 -25.79 -6.73 -16.75
N SER A 67 -24.48 -6.44 -16.78
CA SER A 67 -23.92 -5.43 -17.66
C SER A 67 -24.15 -5.77 -19.12
N ARG A 68 -24.86 -4.91 -19.83
CA ARG A 68 -25.15 -5.06 -21.25
C ARG A 68 -23.97 -4.67 -22.16
N SER A 69 -22.92 -4.11 -21.60
CA SER A 69 -21.75 -3.62 -22.34
C SER A 69 -20.51 -4.46 -22.04
N GLN A 70 -20.04 -5.21 -23.03
CA GLN A 70 -18.79 -6.00 -22.92
C GLN A 70 -17.52 -5.14 -22.82
N ASN A 71 -17.63 -3.81 -23.03
CA ASN A 71 -16.49 -2.90 -23.06
C ASN A 71 -16.34 -2.05 -21.79
N ILE A 72 -17.22 -2.21 -20.81
CA ILE A 72 -17.18 -1.46 -19.55
C ILE A 72 -16.96 -2.46 -18.41
N LEU A 73 -15.87 -2.28 -17.66
CA LEU A 73 -15.60 -3.04 -16.45
C LEU A 73 -16.62 -2.68 -15.36
N GLU A 74 -17.01 -3.65 -14.56
CA GLU A 74 -17.74 -3.32 -13.33
C GLU A 74 -16.82 -2.57 -12.39
N VAL A 75 -15.61 -3.08 -12.15
CA VAL A 75 -14.65 -2.44 -11.26
C VAL A 75 -13.25 -2.37 -11.90
N ALA A 76 -12.69 -1.19 -11.96
CA ALA A 76 -11.27 -0.99 -12.22
C ALA A 76 -10.53 -0.76 -10.88
N ILE A 77 -9.45 -1.50 -10.65
CA ILE A 77 -8.60 -1.32 -9.48
C ILE A 77 -7.26 -0.74 -9.92
N VAL A 78 -6.90 0.42 -9.38
CA VAL A 78 -5.64 1.09 -9.70
C VAL A 78 -4.60 0.78 -8.63
N GLY A 79 -3.63 -0.07 -8.97
CA GLY A 79 -2.57 -0.57 -8.09
C GLY A 79 -2.74 -2.04 -7.70
N ALA A 80 -1.79 -2.90 -8.12
CA ALA A 80 -1.75 -4.33 -7.83
C ALA A 80 -0.88 -4.67 -6.60
N GLY A 81 -0.80 -3.76 -5.63
CA GLY A 81 -0.27 -4.05 -4.31
C GLY A 81 -1.18 -5.00 -3.53
N GLN A 82 -0.85 -5.26 -2.28
CA GLN A 82 -1.64 -6.14 -1.40
C GLN A 82 -3.12 -5.75 -1.32
N GLY A 83 -3.44 -4.45 -1.27
CA GLY A 83 -4.83 -3.97 -1.21
C GLY A 83 -5.61 -4.26 -2.48
N GLY A 84 -5.02 -3.98 -3.66
CA GLY A 84 -5.68 -4.24 -4.94
C GLY A 84 -5.87 -5.73 -5.23
N LYS A 85 -4.86 -6.57 -4.91
CA LYS A 85 -4.96 -8.03 -5.04
C LYS A 85 -6.09 -8.59 -4.17
N SER A 86 -6.15 -8.18 -2.90
CA SER A 86 -7.19 -8.64 -1.98
C SER A 86 -8.58 -8.09 -2.34
N ALA A 87 -8.68 -6.86 -2.84
CA ALA A 87 -9.94 -6.29 -3.32
C ALA A 87 -10.52 -7.11 -4.50
N ALA A 88 -9.67 -7.45 -5.48
CA ALA A 88 -10.11 -8.25 -6.63
C ALA A 88 -10.59 -9.65 -6.22
N PHE A 89 -9.88 -10.31 -5.30
CA PHE A 89 -10.32 -11.60 -4.76
C PHE A 89 -11.68 -11.50 -4.07
N GLY A 90 -11.85 -10.51 -3.17
CA GLY A 90 -13.10 -10.31 -2.47
C GLY A 90 -14.28 -9.97 -3.41
N LEU A 91 -14.07 -9.15 -4.44
CA LEU A 91 -15.08 -8.85 -5.45
C LEU A 91 -15.54 -10.13 -6.17
N ARG A 92 -14.58 -10.95 -6.63
CA ARG A 92 -14.88 -12.22 -7.31
C ARG A 92 -15.57 -13.23 -6.38
N GLN A 93 -15.24 -13.25 -5.10
CA GLN A 93 -15.94 -14.07 -4.10
C GLN A 93 -17.41 -13.67 -3.97
N HIS A 94 -17.72 -12.39 -4.17
CA HIS A 94 -19.08 -11.87 -4.15
C HIS A 94 -19.77 -11.88 -5.53
N GLY A 95 -19.20 -12.54 -6.54
CA GLY A 95 -19.79 -12.69 -7.88
C GLY A 95 -19.54 -11.51 -8.82
N VAL A 96 -18.80 -10.47 -8.41
CA VAL A 96 -18.37 -9.35 -9.27
C VAL A 96 -17.11 -9.78 -10.00
N ASN A 97 -17.23 -10.36 -11.19
CA ASN A 97 -16.14 -11.01 -11.91
C ASN A 97 -15.52 -10.14 -13.02
N ASN A 98 -16.24 -9.13 -13.54
CA ASN A 98 -15.74 -8.20 -14.56
C ASN A 98 -14.85 -7.11 -13.93
N VAL A 99 -13.67 -7.52 -13.45
CA VAL A 99 -12.71 -6.70 -12.70
C VAL A 99 -11.35 -6.78 -13.37
N ILE A 100 -10.63 -5.66 -13.47
CA ILE A 100 -9.20 -5.62 -13.84
C ILE A 100 -8.43 -4.82 -12.79
N ILE A 101 -7.24 -5.31 -12.43
CA ILE A 101 -6.26 -4.59 -11.64
C ILE A 101 -5.19 -4.03 -12.56
N PHE A 102 -5.00 -2.73 -12.56
CA PHE A 102 -3.95 -2.06 -13.34
C PHE A 102 -2.74 -1.74 -12.47
N ASP A 103 -1.54 -2.06 -12.95
CA ASP A 103 -0.31 -1.65 -12.29
C ASP A 103 0.72 -1.16 -13.30
N LYS A 104 1.37 -0.03 -12.98
CA LYS A 104 2.41 0.57 -13.82
C LYS A 104 3.68 -0.26 -13.86
N ARG A 105 3.91 -1.13 -12.89
CA ARG A 105 5.10 -1.97 -12.78
C ARG A 105 4.97 -3.30 -13.51
N PRO A 106 6.11 -3.89 -13.88
CA PRO A 106 6.13 -5.27 -14.38
C PRO A 106 5.62 -6.26 -13.35
N ALA A 107 5.22 -7.44 -13.81
CA ALA A 107 4.80 -8.55 -12.98
C ALA A 107 5.86 -8.89 -11.91
N LYS A 108 5.40 -9.22 -10.71
CA LYS A 108 6.21 -9.50 -9.51
C LYS A 108 7.00 -8.30 -8.95
N GLN A 109 6.73 -7.09 -9.44
CA GLN A 109 7.30 -5.85 -8.91
C GLN A 109 6.24 -4.89 -8.35
N GLU A 110 4.99 -5.33 -8.28
CA GLU A 110 3.88 -4.55 -7.79
C GLU A 110 4.04 -4.18 -6.31
N GLY A 111 3.49 -3.05 -5.94
CA GLY A 111 3.50 -2.55 -4.57
C GLY A 111 4.87 -2.06 -4.11
N VAL A 112 5.05 -2.00 -2.78
CA VAL A 112 6.22 -1.34 -2.16
C VAL A 112 7.33 -2.31 -1.73
N TRP A 113 7.01 -3.59 -1.58
CA TRP A 113 7.86 -4.55 -0.87
C TRP A 113 9.19 -4.85 -1.56
N ARG A 114 9.26 -4.82 -2.88
CA ARG A 114 10.50 -4.94 -3.67
C ARG A 114 11.02 -3.60 -4.18
N ALA A 115 10.22 -2.53 -4.09
CA ALA A 115 10.57 -1.21 -4.57
C ALA A 115 11.37 -0.43 -3.52
N PHE A 116 10.68 0.40 -2.73
CA PHE A 116 11.33 1.32 -1.80
C PHE A 116 11.14 0.98 -0.30
N ALA A 117 10.43 -0.08 0.05
CA ALA A 117 10.42 -0.56 1.43
C ALA A 117 11.81 -1.06 1.83
N ARG A 118 12.35 -0.54 2.93
CA ARG A 118 13.72 -0.83 3.41
C ARG A 118 13.75 -1.63 4.71
N ASN A 119 12.61 -1.84 5.35
CA ASN A 119 12.51 -2.67 6.54
C ASN A 119 12.80 -4.14 6.22
N ALA A 120 13.62 -4.79 7.02
CA ALA A 120 13.93 -6.22 6.86
C ALA A 120 12.71 -7.12 7.09
N LYS A 121 11.89 -6.75 8.06
CA LYS A 121 10.72 -7.50 8.52
C LYS A 121 9.51 -6.58 8.54
N LEU A 122 8.32 -7.13 8.35
CA LEU A 122 7.07 -6.41 8.52
C LEU A 122 6.99 -5.84 9.94
N ARG A 123 6.29 -4.74 10.11
CA ARG A 123 6.12 -4.10 11.41
C ARG A 123 4.98 -4.68 12.24
N SER A 124 3.99 -5.24 11.55
CA SER A 124 2.89 -5.97 12.17
C SER A 124 3.35 -7.37 12.58
N PRO A 125 3.07 -7.81 13.81
CA PRO A 125 3.32 -9.20 14.22
C PRO A 125 2.60 -10.19 13.32
N LYS A 126 3.20 -11.36 13.07
CA LYS A 126 2.62 -12.38 12.19
C LYS A 126 1.18 -12.80 12.54
N LYS A 127 0.79 -12.69 13.82
CA LYS A 127 -0.55 -13.06 14.29
C LYS A 127 -1.66 -12.12 13.82
N ILE A 128 -1.29 -10.87 13.49
CA ILE A 128 -2.24 -9.85 12.99
C ILE A 128 -1.97 -9.50 11.53
N THR A 129 -1.06 -10.23 10.88
CA THR A 129 -0.77 -10.12 9.46
C THR A 129 -1.70 -11.09 8.73
N GLY A 130 -2.94 -10.69 8.56
CA GLY A 130 -3.99 -11.51 7.96
C GLY A 130 -5.06 -10.68 7.29
N GLY A 131 -6.09 -11.36 6.78
CA GLY A 131 -7.27 -10.75 6.18
C GLY A 131 -7.25 -10.68 4.65
N LEU A 132 -6.12 -10.96 4.00
CA LEU A 132 -6.06 -11.08 2.55
C LEU A 132 -6.73 -12.39 2.08
N GLU A 133 -6.77 -13.38 2.94
CA GLU A 133 -7.31 -14.71 2.71
C GLU A 133 -8.83 -14.80 2.74
N TRP A 134 -9.53 -13.76 3.19
CA TRP A 134 -11.00 -13.70 3.22
C TRP A 134 -11.68 -14.92 3.86
N GLY A 135 -11.06 -15.45 4.91
CA GLY A 135 -11.54 -16.63 5.62
C GLY A 135 -11.18 -17.97 5.00
N ILE A 136 -10.42 -18.01 3.89
CA ILE A 136 -9.95 -19.24 3.25
C ILE A 136 -8.67 -19.72 3.95
N PRO A 137 -8.69 -20.83 4.71
CA PRO A 137 -7.59 -21.21 5.59
C PRO A 137 -6.27 -21.49 4.84
N ASN A 138 -6.32 -22.22 3.71
CA ASN A 138 -5.12 -22.58 2.96
C ASN A 138 -4.56 -21.44 2.10
N LEU A 139 -5.26 -20.31 1.99
CA LEU A 139 -4.75 -19.11 1.33
C LEU A 139 -3.91 -18.23 2.28
N ASN A 140 -3.89 -18.50 3.58
CA ASN A 140 -3.21 -17.68 4.58
C ASN A 140 -1.68 -17.76 4.45
N PHE A 141 -1.00 -16.63 4.71
CA PHE A 141 0.47 -16.54 4.70
C PHE A 141 1.15 -17.59 5.60
N CYS A 142 0.55 -17.94 6.73
CA CYS A 142 1.05 -18.98 7.63
C CYS A 142 1.18 -20.34 6.91
N ARG A 143 0.16 -20.72 6.14
CA ARG A 143 0.14 -22.00 5.41
C ARG A 143 1.17 -22.02 4.30
N TRP A 144 1.23 -20.94 3.52
CA TRP A 144 2.24 -20.79 2.48
C TRP A 144 3.66 -20.80 3.06
N CYS A 145 3.92 -20.05 4.13
CA CYS A 145 5.22 -20.00 4.78
C CYS A 145 5.63 -21.39 5.34
N ALA A 146 4.69 -22.12 5.97
CA ALA A 146 4.94 -23.45 6.48
C ALA A 146 5.17 -24.48 5.36
N ALA A 147 4.52 -24.34 4.22
CA ALA A 147 4.78 -25.19 3.05
C ALA A 147 6.18 -24.95 2.49
N CYS A 148 6.59 -23.71 2.30
CA CYS A 148 7.88 -23.39 1.68
C CYS A 148 9.07 -23.54 2.63
N TYR A 149 8.92 -23.17 3.91
CA TYR A 149 10.03 -23.01 4.85
C TYR A 149 9.91 -23.85 6.14
N GLY A 150 8.82 -24.57 6.31
CA GLY A 150 8.57 -25.42 7.46
C GLY A 150 7.83 -24.73 8.61
N SER A 151 7.12 -25.54 9.40
CA SER A 151 6.36 -25.07 10.57
C SER A 151 7.28 -24.51 11.65
N ASP A 152 8.46 -25.10 11.85
CA ASP A 152 9.43 -24.64 12.86
C ASP A 152 9.95 -23.25 12.54
N TYR A 153 10.26 -22.99 11.26
CA TYR A 153 10.62 -21.62 10.83
C TYR A 153 9.47 -20.64 11.08
N TRP A 154 8.23 -20.99 10.71
CA TRP A 154 7.08 -20.16 11.03
C TRP A 154 6.95 -19.89 12.53
N GLN A 155 7.14 -20.88 13.40
CA GLN A 155 7.07 -20.68 14.85
C GLN A 155 8.19 -19.78 15.36
N SER A 156 9.40 -19.87 14.83
CA SER A 156 10.57 -19.13 15.29
C SER A 156 10.50 -17.61 15.00
N ILE A 157 9.76 -17.17 13.98
CA ILE A 157 9.66 -15.75 13.62
C ILE A 157 8.53 -15.05 14.37
N LYS A 158 8.75 -13.80 14.78
CA LYS A 158 7.71 -12.90 15.32
C LYS A 158 7.11 -12.00 14.24
N TYR A 159 7.92 -11.59 13.30
CA TYR A 159 7.58 -10.71 12.18
C TYR A 159 7.96 -11.38 10.86
N ALA A 160 7.10 -11.32 9.87
CA ALA A 160 7.39 -11.86 8.55
C ALA A 160 8.54 -11.10 7.87
N PRO A 161 9.53 -11.78 7.28
CA PRO A 161 10.49 -11.14 6.40
C PRO A 161 9.78 -10.48 5.21
N ARG A 162 10.16 -9.24 4.90
CA ARG A 162 9.52 -8.44 3.84
C ARG A 162 9.50 -9.13 2.48
N LEU A 163 10.61 -9.76 2.10
CA LEU A 163 10.71 -10.42 0.81
C LEU A 163 9.88 -11.70 0.75
N LEU A 164 9.76 -12.46 1.86
CA LEU A 164 8.84 -13.61 1.91
C LEU A 164 7.37 -13.17 1.77
N TRP A 165 7.03 -12.03 2.36
CA TRP A 165 5.71 -11.44 2.16
C TRP A 165 5.47 -11.07 0.68
N ALA A 166 6.47 -10.52 0.00
CA ALA A 166 6.37 -10.22 -1.43
C ALA A 166 6.22 -11.50 -2.29
N GLU A 167 6.95 -12.57 -1.97
CA GLU A 167 6.82 -13.88 -2.63
C GLU A 167 5.44 -14.51 -2.41
N TYR A 168 4.93 -14.41 -1.19
CA TYR A 168 3.56 -14.83 -0.88
C TYR A 168 2.52 -14.07 -1.70
N LEU A 169 2.66 -12.75 -1.87
CA LEU A 169 1.75 -11.95 -2.69
C LEU A 169 1.81 -12.32 -4.19
N ASP A 170 2.95 -12.79 -4.68
CA ASP A 170 3.07 -13.31 -6.04
C ASP A 170 2.34 -14.64 -6.17
N TRP A 171 2.58 -15.56 -5.23
CA TRP A 171 1.85 -16.84 -5.16
C TRP A 171 0.34 -16.62 -5.01
N TYR A 172 -0.08 -15.72 -4.13
CA TYR A 172 -1.49 -15.36 -3.93
C TYR A 172 -2.16 -14.91 -5.24
N ALA A 173 -1.50 -14.02 -5.99
CA ALA A 173 -2.04 -13.57 -7.27
C ALA A 173 -2.10 -14.68 -8.32
N GLN A 174 -1.10 -15.55 -8.35
CA GLN A 174 -1.00 -16.67 -9.29
C GLN A 174 -2.04 -17.74 -9.01
N VAL A 175 -2.15 -18.20 -7.77
CA VAL A 175 -3.05 -19.31 -7.40
C VAL A 175 -4.52 -18.94 -7.54
N LEU A 176 -4.85 -17.65 -7.36
CA LEU A 176 -6.20 -17.11 -7.54
C LEU A 176 -6.47 -16.65 -8.99
N ALA A 177 -5.51 -16.75 -9.88
CA ALA A 177 -5.59 -16.25 -11.26
C ALA A 177 -6.17 -14.83 -11.32
N LEU A 178 -5.60 -13.90 -10.52
CA LEU A 178 -6.11 -12.53 -10.45
C LEU A 178 -5.89 -11.78 -11.78
N PRO A 179 -6.85 -11.01 -12.23
CA PRO A 179 -6.80 -10.30 -13.52
C PRO A 179 -5.92 -9.05 -13.44
N ILE A 180 -4.59 -9.24 -13.34
CA ILE A 180 -3.63 -8.15 -13.22
C ILE A 180 -3.09 -7.78 -14.60
N GLN A 181 -3.24 -6.52 -14.96
CA GLN A 181 -2.66 -5.93 -16.15
C GLN A 181 -1.46 -5.06 -15.78
N ASN A 182 -0.28 -5.67 -15.85
CA ASN A 182 0.99 -5.00 -15.58
C ASN A 182 1.43 -4.07 -16.72
N ASN A 183 2.43 -3.21 -16.44
CA ASN A 183 2.97 -2.19 -17.36
C ASN A 183 1.89 -1.25 -17.90
N THR A 184 0.83 -1.03 -17.11
CA THR A 184 -0.29 -0.17 -17.44
C THR A 184 -0.42 0.91 -16.39
N ASP A 185 -0.01 2.12 -16.72
CA ASP A 185 -0.05 3.29 -15.85
C ASP A 185 -1.33 4.09 -16.10
N ILE A 186 -2.25 4.07 -15.15
CA ILE A 186 -3.45 4.91 -15.18
C ILE A 186 -3.04 6.32 -14.78
N GLN A 187 -3.05 7.23 -15.72
CA GLN A 187 -2.56 8.59 -15.55
C GLN A 187 -3.64 9.58 -15.15
N ARG A 188 -4.87 9.33 -15.59
CA ARG A 188 -6.03 10.22 -15.38
C ARG A 188 -7.33 9.43 -15.41
N VAL A 189 -8.24 9.77 -14.49
CA VAL A 189 -9.60 9.23 -14.44
C VAL A 189 -10.59 10.38 -14.57
N THR A 190 -11.53 10.24 -15.51
CA THR A 190 -12.58 11.23 -15.77
C THR A 190 -13.96 10.57 -15.75
N TRP A 191 -14.99 11.31 -15.40
CA TRP A 191 -16.38 10.83 -15.53
C TRP A 191 -16.93 11.16 -16.92
N ASN A 192 -17.60 10.21 -17.54
CA ASN A 192 -18.33 10.41 -18.77
C ASN A 192 -19.84 10.38 -18.49
N GLU A 193 -20.50 11.53 -18.63
CA GLU A 193 -21.92 11.70 -18.32
C GLU A 193 -22.83 10.95 -19.28
N VAL A 194 -22.43 10.80 -20.55
CA VAL A 194 -23.24 10.10 -21.56
C VAL A 194 -23.23 8.59 -21.33
N GLU A 195 -22.06 8.02 -21.07
CA GLU A 195 -21.88 6.58 -20.85
C GLU A 195 -22.11 6.16 -19.39
N GLN A 196 -22.26 7.12 -18.48
CA GLN A 196 -22.43 6.90 -17.03
C GLN A 196 -21.34 5.97 -16.43
N CYS A 197 -20.08 6.19 -16.85
CA CYS A 197 -18.93 5.41 -16.42
C CYS A 197 -17.66 6.28 -16.33
N PHE A 198 -16.65 5.77 -15.65
CA PHE A 198 -15.33 6.37 -15.64
C PHE A 198 -14.53 5.98 -16.86
N TRP A 199 -13.82 6.95 -17.42
CA TRP A 199 -12.80 6.76 -18.43
C TRP A 199 -11.43 6.80 -17.76
N LEU A 200 -10.67 5.72 -17.90
CA LEU A 200 -9.33 5.58 -17.34
C LEU A 200 -8.32 5.72 -18.48
N HIS A 201 -7.70 6.88 -18.55
CA HIS A 201 -6.65 7.18 -19.53
C HIS A 201 -5.33 6.58 -19.06
N ALA A 202 -4.75 5.71 -19.84
CA ALA A 202 -3.58 4.93 -19.49
C ALA A 202 -2.47 4.99 -20.52
N THR A 203 -1.26 4.70 -20.07
CA THR A 203 -0.16 4.28 -20.93
C THR A 203 0.09 2.80 -20.66
N ASN A 204 -0.11 1.96 -21.70
CA ASN A 204 0.15 0.54 -21.63
C ASN A 204 1.37 0.20 -22.51
N ARG A 205 2.48 -0.24 -21.88
CA ARG A 205 3.74 -0.53 -22.58
C ARG A 205 4.20 0.59 -23.51
N GLY A 206 3.98 1.84 -23.11
CA GLY A 206 4.33 3.04 -23.87
C GLY A 206 3.29 3.51 -24.89
N ALA A 207 2.22 2.76 -25.13
CA ALA A 207 1.12 3.15 -26.00
C ALA A 207 -0.06 3.72 -25.20
N SER A 208 -0.74 4.74 -25.73
CA SER A 208 -1.97 5.26 -25.13
C SER A 208 -3.09 4.22 -25.17
N ALA A 209 -3.81 4.08 -24.07
CA ALA A 209 -4.95 3.18 -23.96
C ALA A 209 -6.07 3.86 -23.16
N LEU A 210 -7.31 3.46 -23.43
CA LEU A 210 -8.50 3.92 -22.72
C LEU A 210 -9.28 2.71 -22.21
N TYR A 211 -9.52 2.68 -20.91
CA TYR A 211 -10.39 1.69 -20.26
C TYR A 211 -11.61 2.39 -19.69
N LYS A 212 -12.68 1.64 -19.51
CA LYS A 212 -13.94 2.16 -18.98
C LYS A 212 -14.37 1.30 -17.81
N ALA A 213 -14.88 1.92 -16.73
CA ALA A 213 -15.35 1.21 -15.55
C ALA A 213 -16.52 1.93 -14.87
N ARG A 214 -17.42 1.18 -14.25
CA ARG A 214 -18.53 1.72 -13.45
C ARG A 214 -18.06 2.19 -12.08
N PHE A 215 -17.15 1.44 -11.49
CA PHE A 215 -16.52 1.74 -10.19
C PHE A 215 -15.00 1.75 -10.30
N VAL A 216 -14.35 2.58 -9.47
CA VAL A 216 -12.89 2.66 -9.42
C VAL A 216 -12.43 2.52 -7.96
N ILE A 217 -11.50 1.59 -7.69
CA ILE A 217 -10.80 1.49 -6.41
C ILE A 217 -9.37 2.00 -6.60
N PHE A 218 -9.04 3.12 -5.94
CA PHE A 218 -7.69 3.66 -5.91
C PHE A 218 -6.87 2.99 -4.81
N ALA A 219 -6.22 1.87 -5.13
CA ALA A 219 -5.32 1.12 -4.25
C ALA A 219 -3.85 1.52 -4.47
N THR A 220 -3.60 2.80 -4.68
CA THR A 220 -2.33 3.38 -5.15
C THR A 220 -1.23 3.44 -4.10
N GLY A 221 -1.54 3.10 -2.85
CA GLY A 221 -0.56 2.99 -1.77
C GLY A 221 0.11 4.31 -1.38
N MET A 222 1.29 4.20 -0.75
CA MET A 222 2.03 5.36 -0.24
C MET A 222 2.72 6.18 -1.34
N GLU A 223 3.12 5.56 -2.41
CA GLU A 223 3.86 6.23 -3.50
C GLU A 223 3.04 7.33 -4.15
N CYS A 224 1.75 7.11 -4.28
CA CYS A 224 0.83 8.05 -4.90
C CYS A 224 0.07 8.92 -3.87
N ALA A 225 0.49 8.98 -2.61
CA ALA A 225 -0.22 9.76 -1.58
C ALA A 225 -0.10 11.29 -1.75
N GLY A 226 0.85 11.79 -2.52
CA GLY A 226 1.09 13.23 -2.76
C GLY A 226 2.57 13.55 -2.96
N GLY A 227 3.45 12.55 -2.86
CA GLY A 227 4.86 12.65 -3.18
C GLY A 227 5.80 12.71 -1.98
N LYS A 228 7.07 12.97 -2.30
CA LYS A 228 8.17 13.02 -1.34
C LYS A 228 8.11 14.32 -0.51
N ASN A 229 8.22 14.20 0.79
CA ASN A 229 8.34 15.37 1.66
C ASN A 229 9.81 15.76 1.82
N ILE A 230 10.31 16.62 0.93
CA ILE A 230 11.67 17.15 1.00
C ILE A 230 11.61 18.53 1.64
N PRO A 231 12.29 18.75 2.79
CA PRO A 231 12.33 20.06 3.45
C PRO A 231 12.77 21.17 2.50
N ALA A 232 12.12 22.34 2.56
CA ALA A 232 12.39 23.49 1.69
C ALA A 232 13.89 23.87 1.73
N ILE A 233 14.49 23.89 2.92
CA ILE A 233 15.90 24.21 3.09
C ILE A 233 16.84 23.29 2.33
N ILE A 234 16.49 22.01 2.15
CA ILE A 234 17.27 21.05 1.35
C ILE A 234 17.01 21.30 -0.14
N ARG A 235 15.74 21.34 -0.54
CA ARG A 235 15.33 21.48 -1.94
C ARG A 235 15.83 22.77 -2.60
N GLU A 236 15.90 23.86 -1.84
CA GLU A 236 16.23 25.20 -2.33
C GLU A 236 17.75 25.49 -2.33
N ASN A 237 18.53 24.78 -1.50
CA ASN A 237 19.96 25.04 -1.33
C ASN A 237 20.87 23.93 -1.84
N LEU A 238 20.32 22.75 -2.18
CA LEU A 238 21.11 21.64 -2.68
C LEU A 238 20.68 21.25 -4.11
N PRO A 239 21.64 20.91 -4.99
CA PRO A 239 21.30 20.37 -6.30
C PRO A 239 20.67 18.98 -6.15
N ALA A 240 19.70 18.66 -7.01
CA ALA A 240 18.88 17.44 -6.90
C ALA A 240 19.67 16.12 -6.87
N HIS A 241 20.87 16.10 -7.43
CA HIS A 241 21.74 14.92 -7.46
C HIS A 241 22.53 14.69 -6.16
N SER A 242 22.59 15.66 -5.25
CA SER A 242 23.39 15.58 -4.01
C SER A 242 22.62 14.98 -2.82
N TYR A 243 21.31 14.76 -2.97
CA TYR A 243 20.49 14.13 -1.94
C TYR A 243 19.53 13.11 -2.51
N HIS A 244 19.10 12.19 -1.67
CA HIS A 244 18.08 11.19 -1.97
C HIS A 244 16.90 11.32 -1.02
N HIS A 245 15.75 10.81 -1.42
CA HIS A 245 14.64 10.55 -0.53
C HIS A 245 14.50 9.04 -0.31
N THR A 246 14.01 8.60 0.87
CA THR A 246 13.84 7.16 1.18
C THR A 246 12.90 6.40 0.23
N MET A 247 12.16 7.11 -0.64
CA MET A 247 11.39 6.51 -1.74
C MET A 247 12.20 6.31 -3.02
N ASP A 248 13.40 6.84 -3.12
CA ASP A 248 14.21 6.70 -4.32
C ASP A 248 14.77 5.28 -4.44
N ASN A 249 15.13 4.92 -5.66
CA ASN A 249 15.94 3.72 -5.87
C ASN A 249 17.39 4.04 -5.47
N ILE A 250 17.71 3.82 -4.18
CA ILE A 250 19.01 4.13 -3.60
C ILE A 250 19.97 2.98 -3.84
N ASP A 251 21.10 3.26 -4.47
CA ASP A 251 22.23 2.33 -4.59
C ASP A 251 23.11 2.42 -3.32
N PHE A 252 22.80 1.59 -2.31
CA PHE A 252 23.51 1.60 -1.03
C PHE A 252 25.00 1.29 -1.14
N PRO A 253 25.49 0.34 -1.95
CA PRO A 253 26.90 0.11 -2.16
C PRO A 253 27.70 1.36 -2.56
N SER A 254 27.11 2.31 -3.27
CA SER A 254 27.77 3.58 -3.65
C SER A 254 28.12 4.49 -2.48
N PHE A 255 27.62 4.19 -1.26
CA PHE A 255 27.94 4.94 -0.05
C PHE A 255 29.09 4.36 0.76
N GLN A 256 29.75 3.29 0.30
CA GLN A 256 30.94 2.76 0.95
C GLN A 256 32.02 3.86 1.11
N GLY A 257 32.54 3.97 2.33
CA GLY A 257 33.55 4.97 2.67
C GLY A 257 33.04 6.40 2.83
N LYS A 258 31.73 6.66 2.70
CA LYS A 258 31.13 8.00 2.79
C LYS A 258 30.61 8.33 4.19
N ARG A 259 30.59 9.61 4.50
CA ARG A 259 29.87 10.21 5.63
C ARG A 259 28.51 10.65 5.15
N VAL A 260 27.44 10.14 5.75
CA VAL A 260 26.09 10.37 5.25
C VAL A 260 25.22 11.02 6.33
N MET A 261 24.53 12.10 5.97
CA MET A 261 23.49 12.67 6.80
C MET A 261 22.13 12.03 6.47
N VAL A 262 21.39 11.64 7.48
CA VAL A 262 19.99 11.24 7.35
C VAL A 262 19.11 12.23 8.11
N VAL A 263 18.09 12.77 7.44
CA VAL A 263 17.17 13.76 8.02
C VAL A 263 15.82 13.13 8.26
N GLY A 264 15.36 13.08 9.53
CA GLY A 264 14.05 12.56 9.89
C GLY A 264 14.08 11.57 11.05
N GLY A 265 13.00 11.49 11.83
CA GLY A 265 12.92 10.67 13.06
C GLY A 265 12.02 9.44 12.93
N GLY A 266 11.49 9.16 11.74
CA GLY A 266 10.59 8.03 11.53
C GLY A 266 11.32 6.73 11.18
N ALA A 267 10.55 5.67 11.06
CA ALA A 267 11.07 4.33 10.78
C ALA A 267 11.95 4.25 9.53
N SER A 268 11.58 4.93 8.43
CA SER A 268 12.36 4.91 7.19
C SER A 268 13.74 5.55 7.35
N ALA A 269 13.88 6.56 8.21
CA ALA A 269 15.17 7.18 8.49
C ALA A 269 16.11 6.18 9.18
N PHE A 270 15.64 5.47 10.19
CA PHE A 270 16.42 4.45 10.91
C PHE A 270 16.75 3.24 10.02
N ASP A 271 15.76 2.74 9.23
CA ASP A 271 15.98 1.62 8.31
C ASP A 271 17.08 1.95 7.27
N ASN A 272 17.06 3.17 6.69
CA ASN A 272 18.08 3.61 5.74
C ASN A 272 19.44 3.84 6.41
N SER A 273 19.46 4.38 7.63
CA SER A 273 20.71 4.54 8.40
C SER A 273 21.41 3.20 8.63
N LEU A 274 20.65 2.17 9.02
CA LEU A 274 21.21 0.82 9.18
C LEU A 274 21.74 0.24 7.87
N LEU A 275 21.04 0.46 6.76
CA LEU A 275 21.48 -0.02 5.45
C LEU A 275 22.75 0.67 4.98
N LEU A 276 22.89 1.98 5.21
CA LEU A 276 24.09 2.74 4.90
C LEU A 276 25.32 2.20 5.65
N LEU A 277 25.19 1.99 6.96
CA LEU A 277 26.29 1.43 7.76
C LEU A 277 26.65 0.02 7.33
N LYS A 278 25.67 -0.83 7.05
CA LYS A 278 25.89 -2.18 6.53
C LYS A 278 26.55 -2.16 5.14
N ALA A 279 26.28 -1.13 4.33
CA ALA A 279 26.91 -0.93 3.03
C ALA A 279 28.33 -0.35 3.11
N GLY A 280 28.84 -0.10 4.33
CA GLY A 280 30.20 0.38 4.56
C GLY A 280 30.34 1.91 4.58
N ALA A 281 29.24 2.66 4.82
CA ALA A 281 29.37 4.08 5.17
C ALA A 281 30.25 4.24 6.42
N VAL A 282 31.15 5.22 6.42
CA VAL A 282 32.05 5.47 7.56
C VAL A 282 31.27 6.01 8.74
N SER A 283 30.33 6.90 8.50
CA SER A 283 29.45 7.44 9.52
C SER A 283 28.07 7.79 8.96
N VAL A 284 27.08 7.68 9.83
CA VAL A 284 25.71 8.11 9.57
C VAL A 284 25.24 8.99 10.72
N ASP A 285 25.03 10.26 10.41
CA ASP A 285 24.48 11.24 11.33
C ASP A 285 22.98 11.41 11.07
N LEU A 286 22.15 10.91 11.98
CA LEU A 286 20.69 11.05 11.89
C LEU A 286 20.27 12.28 12.72
N THR A 287 19.71 13.28 12.03
CA THR A 287 19.25 14.53 12.65
C THR A 287 17.73 14.65 12.66
N ILE A 288 17.18 15.07 13.79
CA ILE A 288 15.74 15.30 13.98
C ILE A 288 15.49 16.66 14.65
N ARG A 289 14.45 17.35 14.16
CA ARG A 289 14.07 18.67 14.70
C ARG A 289 13.41 18.64 16.08
N ARG A 290 12.79 17.48 16.46
CA ARG A 290 12.15 17.30 17.76
C ARG A 290 13.20 17.09 18.84
N GLU A 291 12.97 17.65 20.03
CA GLU A 291 13.83 17.47 21.20
C GLU A 291 13.90 16.00 21.65
N LYS A 292 12.82 15.26 21.48
CA LYS A 292 12.72 13.85 21.84
C LYS A 292 11.99 13.06 20.74
N LEU A 293 12.43 11.82 20.53
CA LEU A 293 11.69 10.86 19.74
C LEU A 293 10.40 10.49 20.48
N PRO A 294 9.30 10.25 19.74
CA PRO A 294 8.13 9.62 20.34
C PRO A 294 8.49 8.25 20.92
N ASP A 295 7.98 7.93 22.10
CA ASP A 295 8.19 6.68 22.83
C ASP A 295 6.91 5.85 23.00
N LEU A 296 5.75 6.43 22.66
CA LEU A 296 4.44 5.78 22.73
C LEU A 296 3.97 5.32 21.35
N ASN A 297 3.54 4.08 21.25
CA ASN A 297 2.98 3.50 20.03
C ASN A 297 1.46 3.38 20.12
N ARG A 298 0.74 4.47 19.80
CA ARG A 298 -0.73 4.47 19.78
C ARG A 298 -1.32 3.64 18.65
N ILE A 299 -0.59 3.47 17.55
CA ILE A 299 -0.99 2.57 16.45
C ILE A 299 -1.12 1.14 16.97
N ARG A 300 -0.15 0.68 17.79
CA ARG A 300 -0.23 -0.65 18.38
C ARG A 300 -1.37 -0.79 19.37
N TRP A 301 -1.69 0.28 20.11
CA TRP A 301 -2.85 0.27 20.99
C TRP A 301 -4.15 0.08 20.21
N SER A 302 -4.27 0.65 19.02
CA SER A 302 -5.47 0.55 18.19
C SER A 302 -5.62 -0.81 17.46
N GLU A 303 -4.63 -1.71 17.53
CA GLU A 303 -4.63 -3.02 16.85
C GLU A 303 -5.57 -4.04 17.54
N TRP A 304 -6.87 -3.74 17.63
CA TRP A 304 -7.90 -4.65 18.13
C TRP A 304 -9.23 -4.49 17.38
N ASN A 305 -9.99 -5.60 17.30
CA ASN A 305 -11.16 -5.71 16.43
C ASN A 305 -12.21 -4.62 16.65
N GLY A 306 -12.49 -4.23 17.91
CA GLY A 306 -13.49 -3.22 18.21
C GLY A 306 -13.11 -1.86 17.62
N TYR A 307 -11.85 -1.45 17.74
CA TYR A 307 -11.35 -0.21 17.16
C TYR A 307 -11.46 -0.23 15.62
N HIS A 308 -10.88 -1.23 14.98
CA HIS A 308 -10.89 -1.32 13.50
C HIS A 308 -12.28 -1.42 12.92
N ARG A 309 -13.22 -2.12 13.58
CA ARG A 309 -14.58 -2.26 13.08
C ARG A 309 -15.44 -1.01 13.25
N HIS A 310 -15.25 -0.29 14.35
CA HIS A 310 -16.20 0.71 14.80
C HIS A 310 -15.66 2.14 14.83
N TYR A 311 -14.35 2.35 14.65
CA TYR A 311 -13.78 3.70 14.61
C TYR A 311 -14.46 4.59 13.55
N ILE A 312 -14.75 4.06 12.38
CA ILE A 312 -15.39 4.82 11.30
C ILE A 312 -16.82 5.27 11.64
N GLU A 313 -17.46 4.61 12.60
CA GLU A 313 -18.81 4.96 13.09
C GLU A 313 -18.81 6.11 14.12
N LEU A 314 -17.63 6.50 14.62
CA LEU A 314 -17.53 7.60 15.58
C LEU A 314 -18.00 8.93 14.97
N PRO A 315 -18.51 9.86 15.80
CA PRO A 315 -18.73 11.22 15.40
C PRO A 315 -17.45 11.89 14.88
N ASP A 316 -17.57 12.85 13.97
CA ASP A 316 -16.43 13.53 13.35
C ASP A 316 -15.52 14.22 14.36
N ARG A 317 -16.10 14.79 15.42
CA ARG A 317 -15.33 15.36 16.53
C ARG A 317 -14.36 14.35 17.14
N ASP A 318 -14.82 13.13 17.37
CA ASP A 318 -13.99 12.09 18.00
C ASP A 318 -12.92 11.60 17.04
N LYS A 319 -13.26 11.36 15.76
CA LYS A 319 -12.28 11.03 14.71
C LYS A 319 -11.19 12.08 14.59
N TRP A 320 -11.57 13.36 14.63
CA TRP A 320 -10.63 14.47 14.61
C TRP A 320 -9.70 14.46 15.82
N ALA A 321 -10.26 14.32 17.03
CA ALA A 321 -9.49 14.31 18.28
C ALA A 321 -8.47 13.15 18.31
N TYR A 322 -8.88 11.93 17.92
CA TYR A 322 -7.96 10.79 17.82
C TYR A 322 -6.83 11.07 16.82
N SER A 323 -7.16 11.51 15.61
CA SER A 323 -6.19 11.75 14.55
C SER A 323 -5.24 12.89 14.89
N LEU A 324 -5.75 13.98 15.45
CA LEU A 324 -4.94 15.12 15.92
C LEU A 324 -3.97 14.69 17.03
N SER A 325 -4.44 13.90 17.98
CA SER A 325 -3.61 13.37 19.06
C SER A 325 -2.47 12.49 18.56
N GLU A 326 -2.74 11.70 17.53
CA GLU A 326 -1.74 10.85 16.90
C GLU A 326 -0.71 11.63 16.09
N LEU A 327 -1.14 12.60 15.30
CA LEU A 327 -0.23 13.47 14.54
C LEU A 327 0.66 14.32 15.45
N ARG A 328 0.11 14.83 16.56
CA ARG A 328 0.89 15.57 17.57
C ARG A 328 1.96 14.71 18.22
N LEU A 329 1.64 13.45 18.54
CA LEU A 329 2.61 12.50 19.07
C LEU A 329 3.70 12.19 18.04
N GLY A 330 3.31 11.99 16.79
CA GLY A 330 4.20 11.58 15.69
C GLY A 330 4.53 10.09 15.71
N GLN A 331 5.14 9.64 14.64
CA GLN A 331 5.47 8.23 14.44
C GLN A 331 6.86 7.91 14.99
N LEU A 332 6.95 6.90 15.86
CA LEU A 332 8.22 6.41 16.41
C LEU A 332 8.89 5.40 15.46
N PRO A 333 10.22 5.27 15.50
CA PRO A 333 10.90 4.15 14.86
C PRO A 333 10.55 2.83 15.57
N PRO A 334 10.56 1.68 14.88
CA PRO A 334 10.43 0.38 15.54
C PRO A 334 11.54 0.19 16.58
N ALA A 335 11.19 -0.29 17.78
CA ALA A 335 12.15 -0.41 18.88
C ALA A 335 13.40 -1.24 18.51
N HIS A 336 13.22 -2.35 17.79
CA HIS A 336 14.34 -3.19 17.37
C HIS A 336 15.28 -2.45 16.39
N THR A 337 14.75 -1.68 15.45
CA THR A 337 15.53 -0.88 14.49
C THR A 337 16.28 0.24 15.23
N TYR A 338 15.59 0.91 16.18
CA TYR A 338 16.20 1.92 17.03
C TYR A 338 17.40 1.38 17.82
N HIS A 339 17.19 0.30 18.59
CA HIS A 339 18.27 -0.31 19.36
C HIS A 339 19.40 -0.84 18.50
N GLN A 340 19.08 -1.42 17.34
CA GLN A 340 20.08 -1.89 16.40
C GLN A 340 20.94 -0.73 15.86
N ALA A 341 20.33 0.42 15.53
CA ALA A 341 21.05 1.59 15.05
C ALA A 341 21.94 2.18 16.15
N MET A 342 21.40 2.35 17.37
CA MET A 342 22.14 2.89 18.51
C MET A 342 23.37 2.06 18.92
N ASN A 343 23.36 0.76 18.61
CA ASN A 343 24.47 -0.14 18.91
C ASN A 343 25.49 -0.28 17.75
N GLN A 344 25.28 0.43 16.61
CA GLN A 344 26.25 0.41 15.49
C GLN A 344 27.35 1.45 15.70
N SER A 345 28.62 1.03 15.51
CA SER A 345 29.72 1.97 15.38
C SER A 345 29.50 2.85 14.12
N GLY A 346 29.80 4.13 14.23
CA GLY A 346 29.57 5.08 13.14
C GLY A 346 28.15 5.66 13.07
N PHE A 347 27.23 5.27 13.95
CA PHE A 347 25.91 5.89 14.05
C PHE A 347 25.87 6.98 15.11
N SER A 348 25.33 8.14 14.74
CA SER A 348 25.08 9.24 15.69
C SER A 348 23.64 9.75 15.54
N LEU A 349 22.96 9.99 16.67
CA LEU A 349 21.63 10.54 16.72
C LEU A 349 21.63 11.94 17.34
N TYR A 350 21.14 12.93 16.59
CA TYR A 350 21.05 14.32 17.02
C TYR A 350 19.57 14.74 17.13
N THR A 351 19.06 14.88 18.33
CA THR A 351 17.71 15.37 18.64
C THR A 351 17.74 16.89 18.84
N GLY A 352 16.59 17.58 18.70
CA GLY A 352 16.51 19.03 18.82
C GLY A 352 17.43 19.79 17.85
N SER A 353 17.77 19.16 16.73
CA SER A 353 18.83 19.61 15.85
C SER A 353 18.30 19.88 14.43
N PRO A 354 17.43 20.90 14.23
CA PRO A 354 16.97 21.30 12.90
C PRO A 354 18.14 21.84 12.07
N ILE A 355 18.16 21.54 10.78
CA ILE A 355 19.12 22.14 9.85
C ILE A 355 18.80 23.63 9.79
N LYS A 356 19.80 24.48 10.12
CA LYS A 356 19.68 25.94 10.07
C LYS A 356 20.27 26.51 8.77
N GLN A 357 21.37 25.94 8.29
CA GLN A 357 22.04 26.32 7.05
C GLN A 357 22.54 25.07 6.34
N ILE A 358 22.49 25.07 5.02
CA ILE A 358 23.02 23.99 4.20
C ILE A 358 23.46 24.53 2.84
N ARG A 359 24.58 24.04 2.33
CA ARG A 359 25.09 24.37 1.00
C ARG A 359 25.85 23.19 0.40
N TYR A 360 25.95 23.18 -0.92
CA TYR A 360 26.73 22.20 -1.67
C TYR A 360 27.95 22.90 -2.27
N GLU A 361 29.13 22.38 -1.98
CA GLU A 361 30.39 22.97 -2.44
C GLU A 361 31.39 21.85 -2.69
N LYS A 362 32.04 21.89 -3.89
CA LYS A 362 33.11 20.94 -4.30
C LYS A 362 32.72 19.44 -4.16
N GLY A 363 31.46 19.11 -4.38
CA GLY A 363 31.00 17.72 -4.30
C GLY A 363 30.54 17.27 -2.92
N GLU A 364 30.54 18.15 -1.92
CA GLU A 364 30.25 17.85 -0.53
C GLU A 364 29.18 18.78 0.03
N ILE A 365 28.54 18.38 1.11
CA ILE A 365 27.44 19.09 1.78
C ILE A 365 27.93 19.64 3.10
N PHE A 366 27.84 20.94 3.26
CA PHE A 366 28.21 21.67 4.47
C PHE A 366 26.99 22.37 5.07
N GLY A 367 26.98 22.56 6.37
CA GLY A 367 25.94 23.34 7.01
C GLY A 367 26.00 23.31 8.54
N THR A 368 24.88 23.69 9.14
CA THR A 368 24.72 23.69 10.59
C THR A 368 23.39 23.04 10.97
N TYR A 369 23.41 22.21 12.03
CA TYR A 369 22.20 21.78 12.73
C TYR A 369 22.34 22.11 14.23
N GLY A 370 21.31 22.71 14.82
CA GLY A 370 21.50 23.35 16.12
C GLY A 370 22.64 24.36 16.05
N ASP A 371 23.63 24.23 16.93
CA ASP A 371 24.83 25.07 16.99
C ASP A 371 26.11 24.34 16.50
N ARG A 372 25.93 23.22 15.81
CA ARG A 372 27.04 22.38 15.32
C ARG A 372 27.21 22.51 13.81
N ASN A 373 28.45 22.66 13.38
CA ASN A 373 28.81 22.53 11.96
C ASN A 373 28.81 21.05 11.57
N PHE A 374 28.42 20.76 10.34
CA PHE A 374 28.53 19.43 9.74
C PHE A 374 29.15 19.47 8.35
N HIS A 375 29.70 18.32 7.99
CA HIS A 375 30.29 18.08 6.70
C HIS A 375 30.05 16.62 6.28
N HIS A 376 29.30 16.42 5.20
CA HIS A 376 28.90 15.09 4.72
C HIS A 376 29.10 14.98 3.20
N ASP A 377 29.28 13.74 2.73
CA ASP A 377 29.44 13.42 1.31
C ASP A 377 28.10 13.21 0.61
N ALA A 378 27.03 12.93 1.37
CA ALA A 378 25.69 12.72 0.85
C ALA A 378 24.61 12.96 1.92
N LEU A 379 23.34 13.13 1.48
CA LEU A 379 22.20 13.32 2.35
C LEU A 379 21.02 12.43 1.90
N ILE A 380 20.33 11.83 2.88
CA ILE A 380 19.09 11.10 2.66
C ILE A 380 17.95 11.71 3.47
N CYS A 381 16.88 12.10 2.78
CA CYS A 381 15.65 12.59 3.40
C CYS A 381 14.75 11.41 3.81
N GLY A 382 14.74 11.10 5.12
CA GLY A 382 13.81 10.19 5.76
C GLY A 382 12.60 10.93 6.36
N THR A 383 12.12 11.93 5.68
CA THR A 383 11.16 12.95 6.16
C THR A 383 9.70 12.60 5.85
N GLY A 384 9.45 11.39 5.32
CA GLY A 384 8.11 10.89 5.04
C GLY A 384 7.51 11.44 3.73
N PHE A 385 6.18 11.34 3.64
CA PHE A 385 5.44 11.67 2.43
C PHE A 385 4.59 12.92 2.65
N VAL A 386 4.30 13.63 1.58
CA VAL A 386 3.17 14.56 1.55
C VAL A 386 1.91 13.75 1.30
N THR A 387 0.89 13.96 2.12
CA THR A 387 -0.42 13.37 1.92
C THR A 387 -1.35 14.44 1.40
N ASP A 388 -1.54 14.44 0.08
CA ASP A 388 -2.32 15.47 -0.60
C ASP A 388 -2.91 14.88 -1.88
N ILE A 389 -4.24 14.74 -1.94
CA ILE A 389 -4.90 14.16 -3.10
C ILE A 389 -4.83 15.09 -4.33
N ASP A 390 -4.64 16.39 -4.15
CA ASP A 390 -4.49 17.35 -5.26
C ASP A 390 -3.14 17.19 -5.99
N ARG A 391 -2.19 16.47 -5.38
CA ARG A 391 -0.90 16.13 -6.00
C ARG A 391 -0.90 14.76 -6.71
N GLN A 392 -2.02 14.07 -6.71
CA GLN A 392 -2.15 12.78 -7.39
C GLN A 392 -2.71 12.98 -8.79
N SER A 393 -1.84 12.91 -9.80
CA SER A 393 -2.24 13.17 -11.20
C SER A 393 -3.44 12.34 -11.65
N VAL A 394 -3.55 11.11 -11.19
CA VAL A 394 -4.66 10.20 -11.50
C VAL A 394 -6.01 10.72 -11.01
N LEU A 395 -6.02 11.58 -9.99
CA LEU A 395 -7.22 12.15 -9.36
C LEU A 395 -7.52 13.61 -9.78
N ASN A 396 -6.66 14.26 -10.55
CA ASN A 396 -6.73 15.70 -10.82
C ASN A 396 -8.12 16.18 -11.32
N GLU A 397 -8.81 15.37 -12.12
CA GLU A 397 -10.13 15.70 -12.67
C GLU A 397 -11.27 15.45 -11.66
N LEU A 398 -11.02 14.72 -10.61
CA LEU A 398 -12.00 14.36 -9.59
C LEU A 398 -11.87 15.23 -8.34
N THR A 399 -10.63 15.56 -7.95
CA THR A 399 -10.32 16.25 -6.67
C THR A 399 -10.98 17.60 -6.48
N PRO A 400 -11.26 18.44 -7.51
CA PRO A 400 -11.99 19.68 -7.33
C PRO A 400 -13.41 19.52 -6.80
N TYR A 401 -13.99 18.34 -6.96
CA TYR A 401 -15.37 18.04 -6.59
C TYR A 401 -15.50 17.15 -5.36
N VAL A 402 -14.37 16.70 -4.79
CA VAL A 402 -14.32 15.87 -3.57
C VAL A 402 -14.34 16.75 -2.34
N ALA A 403 -15.29 16.54 -1.44
CA ALA A 403 -15.34 17.21 -0.15
C ALA A 403 -14.09 16.89 0.69
N ARG A 404 -13.58 17.91 1.37
CA ARG A 404 -12.51 17.81 2.36
C ARG A 404 -13.08 17.91 3.77
N TRP A 405 -12.31 17.53 4.75
CA TRP A 405 -12.73 17.69 6.14
C TRP A 405 -13.06 19.15 6.49
N ARG A 406 -12.30 20.14 5.98
CA ARG A 406 -12.59 21.56 6.18
C ARG A 406 -13.94 22.03 5.62
N ASP A 407 -14.51 21.28 4.68
CA ASP A 407 -15.77 21.65 4.04
C ASP A 407 -16.99 21.18 4.86
N LEU A 408 -16.82 20.14 5.70
CA LEU A 408 -17.89 19.49 6.44
C LEU A 408 -17.71 19.50 7.96
N PHE A 409 -16.51 19.82 8.47
CA PHE A 409 -16.19 19.80 9.89
C PHE A 409 -15.38 21.02 10.31
N THR A 410 -15.79 21.66 11.40
CA THR A 410 -15.07 22.77 12.04
C THR A 410 -14.54 22.31 13.39
N PRO A 411 -13.21 22.21 13.58
CA PRO A 411 -12.62 21.81 14.85
C PRO A 411 -12.83 22.88 15.94
N ALA A 412 -12.71 22.50 17.20
CA ALA A 412 -12.73 23.45 18.31
C ALA A 412 -11.50 24.39 18.27
N PRO A 413 -11.58 25.60 18.85
CA PRO A 413 -10.44 26.50 18.94
C PRO A 413 -9.22 25.84 19.57
N GLY A 414 -8.06 25.92 18.90
CA GLY A 414 -6.81 25.27 19.31
C GLY A 414 -6.64 23.81 18.85
N GLU A 415 -7.63 23.25 18.15
CA GLU A 415 -7.58 21.93 17.54
C GLU A 415 -7.41 21.98 16.01
N GLU A 416 -7.21 23.17 15.46
CA GLU A 416 -7.03 23.37 14.02
C GLU A 416 -5.75 22.64 13.54
N HIS A 417 -5.86 21.93 12.42
CA HIS A 417 -4.73 21.25 11.83
C HIS A 417 -4.86 21.21 10.30
N ARG A 418 -3.97 21.93 9.62
CA ARG A 418 -4.03 22.14 8.17
C ARG A 418 -4.03 20.82 7.38
N GLU A 419 -3.22 19.86 7.78
CA GLU A 419 -3.12 18.57 7.07
C GLU A 419 -4.42 17.77 7.22
N LEU A 420 -4.96 17.63 8.43
CA LEU A 420 -6.25 16.97 8.65
C LEU A 420 -7.39 17.63 7.89
N ALA A 421 -7.44 18.97 7.88
CA ALA A 421 -8.44 19.75 7.18
C ALA A 421 -8.44 19.50 5.65
N ASN A 422 -7.29 19.16 5.08
CA ASN A 422 -7.13 18.90 3.65
C ASN A 422 -7.37 17.46 3.24
N PHE A 423 -7.49 16.53 4.18
CA PHE A 423 -7.81 15.13 3.81
C PHE A 423 -9.20 15.03 3.16
N PRO A 424 -9.40 14.11 2.21
CA PRO A 424 -10.72 13.86 1.67
C PRO A 424 -11.67 13.41 2.78
N TYR A 425 -12.89 13.91 2.75
CA TYR A 425 -13.97 13.40 3.59
C TYR A 425 -14.53 12.15 2.91
N LEU A 426 -14.28 11.00 3.50
CA LEU A 426 -14.71 9.71 2.96
C LEU A 426 -15.97 9.21 3.65
N GLY A 427 -16.83 8.55 2.88
CA GLY A 427 -17.93 7.79 3.40
C GLY A 427 -17.48 6.54 4.18
N LYS A 428 -18.43 5.82 4.74
CA LYS A 428 -18.16 4.65 5.61
C LYS A 428 -17.54 3.45 4.89
N SER A 429 -17.63 3.42 3.57
CA SER A 429 -16.98 2.41 2.71
C SER A 429 -15.77 2.98 1.97
N LEU A 430 -15.21 4.09 2.43
CA LEU A 430 -14.09 4.80 1.84
C LEU A 430 -14.38 5.39 0.45
N GLU A 431 -15.65 5.56 0.09
CA GLU A 431 -16.05 6.28 -1.10
C GLU A 431 -15.83 7.80 -0.94
N PHE A 432 -15.51 8.47 -2.03
CA PHE A 432 -15.44 9.93 -2.01
C PHE A 432 -16.81 10.55 -1.77
N THR A 433 -16.85 11.55 -0.90
CA THR A 433 -18.03 12.40 -0.68
C THR A 433 -17.99 13.56 -1.65
N PRO A 434 -19.04 13.78 -2.48
CA PRO A 434 -19.08 14.89 -3.39
C PRO A 434 -19.37 16.22 -2.67
N LEU A 435 -18.82 17.34 -3.18
CA LEU A 435 -19.14 18.69 -2.70
C LEU A 435 -20.58 19.11 -3.06
N SER A 436 -21.12 18.57 -4.16
CA SER A 436 -22.48 18.87 -4.59
C SER A 436 -23.16 17.64 -5.19
N PRO A 437 -24.51 17.58 -5.20
CA PRO A 437 -25.27 16.44 -5.76
C PRO A 437 -24.98 16.15 -7.24
N GLU A 438 -24.52 17.14 -8.00
CA GLU A 438 -24.17 17.02 -9.42
C GLU A 438 -23.01 16.03 -9.63
N HIS A 439 -22.14 15.89 -8.63
CA HIS A 439 -20.97 15.02 -8.65
C HIS A 439 -21.16 13.72 -7.89
N ARG A 440 -22.42 13.25 -7.74
CA ARG A 440 -22.77 12.02 -7.04
C ARG A 440 -22.03 10.77 -7.55
N TYR A 441 -21.53 10.80 -8.81
CA TYR A 441 -20.71 9.73 -9.39
C TYR A 441 -19.45 9.45 -8.57
N LEU A 442 -18.95 10.42 -7.78
CA LEU A 442 -17.77 10.26 -6.91
C LEU A 442 -17.98 9.19 -5.83
N SER A 443 -19.24 8.90 -5.43
CA SER A 443 -19.54 7.80 -4.51
C SER A 443 -19.24 6.40 -5.08
N ARG A 444 -18.89 6.32 -6.37
CA ARG A 444 -18.41 5.11 -7.05
C ARG A 444 -16.88 5.01 -7.11
N CYS A 445 -16.19 5.98 -6.50
CA CYS A 445 -14.73 6.00 -6.37
C CYS A 445 -14.35 5.73 -4.92
N TYR A 446 -13.55 4.68 -4.69
CA TYR A 446 -13.11 4.25 -3.37
C TYR A 446 -11.62 4.55 -3.20
N TYR A 447 -11.28 5.18 -2.08
CA TYR A 447 -9.91 5.63 -1.84
C TYR A 447 -9.21 4.76 -0.79
N LEU A 448 -8.55 3.71 -1.22
CA LEU A 448 -7.78 2.77 -0.41
C LEU A 448 -6.28 3.13 -0.44
N SER A 449 -5.94 4.34 0.00
CA SER A 449 -4.56 4.84 0.00
C SER A 449 -4.17 5.41 1.37
N CYS A 450 -2.87 5.44 1.66
CA CYS A 450 -2.34 5.72 3.00
C CYS A 450 -2.78 7.04 3.63
N GLY A 451 -3.06 8.06 2.86
CA GLY A 451 -3.37 9.37 3.42
C GLY A 451 -4.82 9.61 3.80
N ALA A 452 -5.74 8.85 3.24
CA ALA A 452 -7.15 8.94 3.61
C ALA A 452 -7.44 8.44 5.01
N ALA A 453 -6.55 7.64 5.51
CA ALA A 453 -6.78 6.68 6.55
C ALA A 453 -6.83 7.27 7.96
N TYR A 454 -6.26 8.44 8.22
CA TYR A 454 -6.24 8.96 9.57
C TYR A 454 -7.65 9.16 10.13
N LEU A 455 -8.48 9.85 9.38
CA LEU A 455 -9.82 10.19 9.83
C LEU A 455 -10.87 9.11 9.54
N SER A 456 -10.59 8.13 8.69
CA SER A 456 -11.44 6.95 8.49
C SER A 456 -11.08 5.77 9.40
N GLY A 457 -9.90 5.79 10.02
CA GLY A 457 -9.38 4.70 10.85
C GLY A 457 -8.72 3.56 10.07
N PHE A 458 -8.74 3.61 8.73
CA PHE A 458 -8.12 2.59 7.88
C PHE A 458 -6.86 3.13 7.20
N ARG A 459 -5.69 2.76 7.67
CA ARG A 459 -4.39 3.30 7.25
C ARG A 459 -3.78 2.60 6.04
N ALA A 460 -4.57 1.82 5.30
CA ALA A 460 -4.12 0.98 4.20
C ALA A 460 -2.90 0.09 4.55
N ASN A 461 -2.73 -0.24 5.83
CA ASN A 461 -1.75 -1.21 6.29
C ASN A 461 -2.35 -2.63 6.23
N LEU A 462 -1.52 -3.64 6.48
CA LEU A 462 -1.95 -5.05 6.42
C LEU A 462 -3.13 -5.36 7.34
N THR A 463 -3.12 -4.80 8.53
CA THR A 463 -4.12 -5.09 9.56
C THR A 463 -5.49 -4.51 9.22
N ASP A 464 -5.51 -3.32 8.60
CA ASP A 464 -6.76 -2.60 8.34
C ASP A 464 -7.51 -3.13 7.12
N LEU A 465 -6.80 -3.74 6.14
CA LEU A 465 -7.41 -4.22 4.89
C LEU A 465 -8.56 -5.19 5.14
N GLN A 466 -8.44 -6.08 6.13
CA GLN A 466 -9.50 -7.04 6.49
C GLN A 466 -10.79 -6.37 6.99
N PHE A 467 -10.75 -5.09 7.36
CA PHE A 467 -11.91 -4.34 7.84
C PHE A 467 -12.40 -3.32 6.80
N ALA A 468 -11.49 -2.75 6.01
CA ALA A 468 -11.80 -1.79 4.96
C ALA A 468 -12.43 -2.45 3.73
N LEU A 469 -11.81 -3.52 3.23
CA LEU A 469 -12.23 -4.17 1.99
C LEU A 469 -13.65 -4.74 2.03
N PRO A 470 -14.11 -5.41 3.10
CA PRO A 470 -15.50 -5.88 3.15
C PRO A 470 -16.51 -4.74 3.03
N ARG A 471 -16.21 -3.55 3.56
CA ARG A 471 -17.09 -2.37 3.44
C ARG A 471 -17.16 -1.88 1.99
N ILE A 472 -16.02 -1.77 1.34
CA ILE A 472 -15.93 -1.36 -0.07
C ILE A 472 -16.72 -2.34 -0.95
N ILE A 473 -16.47 -3.63 -0.79
CA ILE A 473 -17.07 -4.67 -1.64
C ILE A 473 -18.57 -4.77 -1.39
N TYR A 474 -19.02 -4.69 -0.13
CA TYR A 474 -20.44 -4.65 0.19
C TYR A 474 -21.14 -3.45 -0.48
N ASN A 475 -20.53 -2.26 -0.41
CA ASN A 475 -21.11 -1.06 -1.00
C ASN A 475 -21.15 -1.14 -2.55
N ILE A 476 -20.12 -1.65 -3.19
CA ILE A 476 -20.10 -1.88 -4.65
C ILE A 476 -21.18 -2.88 -5.04
N SER A 477 -21.23 -4.03 -4.39
CA SER A 477 -22.21 -5.07 -4.71
C SER A 477 -23.64 -4.60 -4.46
N GLN A 478 -23.87 -3.83 -3.39
CA GLN A 478 -25.19 -3.23 -3.11
C GLN A 478 -25.63 -2.26 -4.20
N GLN A 479 -24.72 -1.37 -4.65
CA GLN A 479 -25.04 -0.42 -5.73
C GLN A 479 -25.33 -1.17 -7.03
N LEU A 480 -24.50 -2.15 -7.42
CA LEU A 480 -24.73 -2.98 -8.60
C LEU A 480 -26.08 -3.71 -8.55
N PHE A 481 -26.37 -4.34 -7.41
CA PHE A 481 -27.67 -5.03 -7.24
C PHE A 481 -28.85 -4.08 -7.38
N THR A 482 -28.76 -2.90 -6.78
CA THR A 482 -29.84 -1.89 -6.84
C THR A 482 -30.03 -1.33 -8.25
N GLU A 483 -28.94 -1.14 -8.98
CA GLU A 483 -28.99 -0.64 -10.37
C GLU A 483 -29.60 -1.66 -11.33
N HIS A 484 -29.38 -2.95 -11.09
CA HIS A 484 -29.87 -4.04 -11.93
C HIS A 484 -31.14 -4.70 -11.40
N LYS A 485 -31.79 -4.10 -10.40
CA LYS A 485 -32.96 -4.70 -9.72
C LYS A 485 -34.07 -5.16 -10.65
N ASP A 486 -34.33 -4.41 -11.73
CA ASP A 486 -35.42 -4.72 -12.66
C ASP A 486 -35.04 -5.91 -13.55
N ASP A 487 -33.78 -5.99 -14.01
CA ASP A 487 -33.26 -7.13 -14.77
C ASP A 487 -33.20 -8.38 -13.87
N ILE A 488 -32.81 -8.22 -12.61
CA ILE A 488 -32.78 -9.30 -11.59
C ILE A 488 -34.22 -9.80 -11.32
N TYR A 489 -35.17 -8.88 -11.21
CA TYR A 489 -36.57 -9.26 -11.00
C TYR A 489 -37.13 -10.00 -12.21
N ALA A 490 -36.83 -9.55 -13.43
CA ALA A 490 -37.23 -10.25 -14.65
C ALA A 490 -36.63 -11.67 -14.74
N ASP A 491 -35.36 -11.85 -14.34
CA ASP A 491 -34.70 -13.16 -14.26
C ASP A 491 -35.37 -14.05 -13.20
N PHE A 492 -35.75 -13.48 -12.06
CA PHE A 492 -36.52 -14.17 -11.02
C PHE A 492 -37.88 -14.65 -11.50
N GLU A 493 -38.64 -13.81 -12.19
CA GLU A 493 -39.97 -14.17 -12.75
C GLU A 493 -39.86 -15.22 -13.87
N ALA A 494 -38.76 -15.22 -14.63
CA ALA A 494 -38.48 -16.16 -15.71
C ALA A 494 -38.01 -17.54 -15.21
N TYR A 495 -37.69 -17.68 -13.90
CA TYR A 495 -37.27 -18.94 -13.32
C TYR A 495 -38.39 -19.97 -13.31
N ASP A 496 -38.24 -21.05 -14.09
CA ASP A 496 -39.27 -22.08 -14.28
C ASP A 496 -38.80 -23.49 -13.89
N ASN A 497 -37.71 -23.60 -13.17
CA ASN A 497 -37.21 -24.89 -12.70
C ASN A 497 -38.18 -25.51 -11.68
N ARG A 498 -38.89 -26.52 -12.12
CA ARG A 498 -39.90 -27.21 -11.29
C ARG A 498 -39.20 -28.31 -10.50
N GLU A 499 -39.47 -28.34 -9.21
CA GLU A 499 -38.91 -29.38 -8.31
C GLU A 499 -39.74 -30.66 -8.28
N TYR A 500 -41.00 -30.59 -8.81
CA TYR A 500 -41.97 -31.70 -8.81
C TYR A 500 -42.60 -31.90 -10.19
#